data_b5f349807dc25edf3f0f3a62ec92cde3
#
_entry.id   b5f349807dc25edf3f0f3a62ec92cde3
#
_cell.length_a   1.000
_cell.length_b   1.000
_cell.length_c   1.000
_cell.angle_alpha   90.00
_cell.angle_beta   90.00
_cell.angle_gamma   90.00
#
_symmetry.space_group_name_H-M   'P 1'
#
loop_
_entity.id
_entity.type
_entity.pdbx_description
1 polymer ?
#
loop_
_entity_poly.entity_id
_entity_poly.type
_entity_poly.pdbx_seq_one_letter_code
_entity_poly.pdbx_strand_id
1 'polypeptide(L)'
;GHAAPPEFAVCTHPETVRAVIREVKKANPKRIVIAEAAAVGCDTDECYEACGIAAVAREEGVELVDIKKDKDLINVAVRGYRSNISHVKLPRLLLEAEHIINLPILKAHASMVFSGALKNIKGVVQDQVHVQMHQQNLTMAMMDVWWACRADINIMDVMHAASGYSPHTPVPIEVDCIMGSYDPVALDRIACELVGIDPDGVDYFRVAQEAGLGTTNRDDIEVLGDKVADCYKKMWVPYLEDIRNRWPEYEVHCEGACSSCQALLTLNMETLKAIGVYDDNTDMVVVAGGRNTLSPD
;
A
#
# COMPACT_ATOMS: atom_id res chain seq x y z
N GLY A 1 7.42 2.32 -2.39
CA GLY A 1 7.18 3.32 -3.43
C GLY A 1 7.71 2.90 -4.79
N HIS A 2 7.47 3.73 -5.78
CA HIS A 2 8.04 3.65 -7.14
C HIS A 2 8.81 4.95 -7.39
N ALA A 3 9.77 4.92 -8.33
CA ALA A 3 10.49 6.13 -8.71
C ALA A 3 9.56 7.07 -9.50
N ALA A 4 9.01 8.06 -8.82
CA ALA A 4 8.11 9.05 -9.40
C ALA A 4 8.18 10.37 -8.64
N PRO A 5 8.00 11.52 -9.32
CA PRO A 5 7.89 12.82 -8.67
C PRO A 5 6.71 12.87 -7.67
N PRO A 6 6.79 13.72 -6.64
CA PRO A 6 5.78 13.81 -5.59
C PRO A 6 4.35 14.04 -6.09
N GLU A 7 4.18 14.82 -7.14
CA GLU A 7 2.90 15.18 -7.73
C GLU A 7 2.11 14.00 -8.31
N PHE A 8 2.75 12.83 -8.50
CA PHE A 8 2.06 11.61 -8.88
C PHE A 8 1.40 10.88 -7.70
N ALA A 9 1.66 11.33 -6.47
CA ALA A 9 1.07 10.78 -5.24
C ALA A 9 1.27 9.26 -5.05
N VAL A 10 2.37 8.70 -5.56
CA VAL A 10 2.68 7.27 -5.38
C VAL A 10 3.60 6.99 -4.19
N CYS A 11 4.28 8.03 -3.68
CA CYS A 11 5.09 8.04 -2.48
C CYS A 11 4.60 9.14 -1.54
N THR A 12 4.87 9.01 -0.25
CA THR A 12 4.62 10.06 0.74
C THR A 12 5.31 11.36 0.32
N HIS A 13 4.60 12.48 0.39
CA HIS A 13 5.11 13.77 -0.05
C HIS A 13 6.33 14.19 0.78
N PRO A 14 7.41 14.70 0.18
CA PRO A 14 8.63 15.04 0.92
C PRO A 14 8.40 16.10 2.01
N GLU A 15 7.46 17.03 1.82
CA GLU A 15 7.15 18.02 2.85
C GLU A 15 6.41 17.43 4.05
N THR A 16 5.59 16.38 3.85
CA THR A 16 5.02 15.60 4.97
C THR A 16 6.13 14.92 5.77
N VAL A 17 7.10 14.29 5.09
CA VAL A 17 8.28 13.69 5.73
C VAL A 17 9.08 14.75 6.49
N ARG A 18 9.33 15.90 5.89
CA ARG A 18 10.03 17.04 6.51
C ARG A 18 9.32 17.52 7.77
N ALA A 19 8.00 17.70 7.70
CA ALA A 19 7.19 18.14 8.83
C ALA A 19 7.32 17.17 10.00
N VAL A 20 7.18 15.86 9.74
CA VAL A 20 7.32 14.82 10.77
C VAL A 20 8.73 14.81 11.38
N ILE A 21 9.79 14.90 10.56
CA ILE A 21 11.18 14.98 11.06
C ILE A 21 11.34 16.17 12.01
N ARG A 22 10.80 17.33 11.64
CA ARG A 22 10.90 18.54 12.47
C ARG A 22 10.15 18.43 13.79
N GLU A 23 8.99 17.78 13.80
CA GLU A 23 8.26 17.50 15.04
C GLU A 23 9.03 16.51 15.92
N VAL A 24 9.56 15.43 15.34
CA VAL A 24 10.36 14.44 16.07
C VAL A 24 11.63 15.06 16.67
N LYS A 25 12.29 15.97 15.96
CA LYS A 25 13.47 16.70 16.46
C LYS A 25 13.19 17.50 17.74
N LYS A 26 11.97 17.95 17.97
CA LYS A 26 11.61 18.66 19.22
C LYS A 26 11.75 17.79 20.47
N ALA A 27 11.63 16.46 20.30
CA ALA A 27 11.88 15.49 21.39
C ALA A 27 13.38 15.21 21.62
N ASN A 28 14.28 15.83 20.84
CA ASN A 28 15.72 15.68 20.92
C ASN A 28 16.20 14.21 20.86
N PRO A 29 15.78 13.42 19.84
CA PRO A 29 16.19 12.02 19.71
C PRO A 29 17.69 11.91 19.40
N LYS A 30 18.30 10.80 19.79
CA LYS A 30 19.71 10.51 19.47
C LYS A 30 19.95 10.27 17.99
N ARG A 31 18.96 9.70 17.30
CA ARG A 31 19.04 9.29 15.90
C ARG A 31 17.66 9.34 15.28
N ILE A 32 17.59 9.79 14.05
CA ILE A 32 16.39 9.69 13.20
C ILE A 32 16.81 8.99 11.91
N VAL A 33 16.06 7.99 11.50
CA VAL A 33 16.30 7.22 10.29
C VAL A 33 15.03 7.15 9.46
N ILE A 34 15.15 7.40 8.17
CA ILE A 34 14.11 7.06 7.17
C ILE A 34 14.51 5.73 6.56
N ALA A 35 13.66 4.73 6.65
CA ALA A 35 13.93 3.39 6.15
C ALA A 35 12.76 2.88 5.31
N GLU A 36 13.04 2.33 4.13
CA GLU A 36 12.05 1.75 3.22
C GLU A 36 12.66 0.65 2.35
N ALA A 37 11.82 -0.30 1.92
CA ALA A 37 12.05 -1.15 0.76
C ALA A 37 11.06 -0.74 -0.34
N ALA A 38 11.53 -0.19 -1.43
CA ALA A 38 10.71 0.17 -2.58
C ALA A 38 10.00 -1.06 -3.18
N ALA A 39 9.05 -0.85 -4.09
CA ALA A 39 8.35 -1.94 -4.76
C ALA A 39 9.32 -2.95 -5.39
N VAL A 40 8.87 -4.21 -5.50
CA VAL A 40 9.68 -5.28 -6.09
C VAL A 40 10.20 -4.88 -7.46
N GLY A 41 11.51 -5.05 -7.66
CA GLY A 41 12.19 -4.68 -8.91
C GLY A 41 12.56 -3.21 -9.04
N CYS A 42 12.19 -2.33 -8.09
CA CYS A 42 12.62 -0.93 -8.05
C CYS A 42 13.88 -0.78 -7.17
N ASP A 43 14.78 0.10 -7.54
CA ASP A 43 15.88 0.54 -6.67
C ASP A 43 15.34 1.57 -5.65
N THR A 44 15.61 1.35 -4.36
CA THR A 44 15.09 2.22 -3.29
C THR A 44 15.75 3.60 -3.31
N ASP A 45 17.05 3.67 -3.60
CA ASP A 45 17.78 4.94 -3.64
C ASP A 45 17.29 5.81 -4.81
N GLU A 46 17.02 5.19 -5.99
CA GLU A 46 16.39 5.89 -7.12
C GLU A 46 14.99 6.41 -6.75
N CYS A 47 14.20 5.61 -6.01
CA CYS A 47 12.90 6.04 -5.54
C CYS A 47 13.01 7.23 -4.57
N TYR A 48 13.95 7.21 -3.63
CA TYR A 48 14.19 8.32 -2.70
C TYR A 48 14.58 9.62 -3.42
N GLU A 49 15.44 9.53 -4.44
CA GLU A 49 15.81 10.70 -5.23
C GLU A 49 14.63 11.23 -6.05
N ALA A 50 13.93 10.35 -6.76
CA ALA A 50 12.82 10.73 -7.64
C ALA A 50 11.64 11.38 -6.87
N CYS A 51 11.31 10.90 -5.67
CA CYS A 51 10.21 11.44 -4.87
C CYS A 51 10.64 12.61 -3.95
N GLY A 52 11.92 13.03 -3.97
CA GLY A 52 12.43 14.15 -3.19
C GLY A 52 12.75 13.86 -1.72
N ILE A 53 12.52 12.65 -1.22
CA ILE A 53 12.83 12.28 0.17
C ILE A 53 14.33 12.33 0.44
N ALA A 54 15.18 11.98 -0.53
CA ALA A 54 16.63 12.08 -0.37
C ALA A 54 17.10 13.54 -0.17
N ALA A 55 16.48 14.50 -0.86
CA ALA A 55 16.76 15.93 -0.64
C ALA A 55 16.39 16.36 0.78
N VAL A 56 15.19 15.96 1.24
CA VAL A 56 14.73 16.24 2.62
C VAL A 56 15.68 15.65 3.65
N ALA A 57 16.11 14.40 3.47
CA ALA A 57 17.02 13.75 4.40
C ALA A 57 18.37 14.47 4.50
N ARG A 58 18.93 14.92 3.36
CA ARG A 58 20.17 15.71 3.33
C ARG A 58 20.01 17.06 4.04
N GLU A 59 18.93 17.77 3.75
CA GLU A 59 18.65 19.10 4.32
C GLU A 59 18.37 19.04 5.82
N GLU A 60 17.64 18.02 6.25
CA GLU A 60 17.32 17.82 7.67
C GLU A 60 18.42 17.05 8.44
N GLY A 61 19.46 16.57 7.76
CA GLY A 61 20.58 15.85 8.39
C GLY A 61 20.16 14.54 9.05
N VAL A 62 19.23 13.79 8.42
CA VAL A 62 18.78 12.49 8.88
C VAL A 62 19.28 11.38 7.95
N GLU A 63 19.36 10.16 8.47
CA GLU A 63 19.87 9.01 7.74
C GLU A 63 18.80 8.40 6.84
N LEU A 64 19.20 7.96 5.63
CA LEU A 64 18.40 7.12 4.73
C LEU A 64 18.93 5.69 4.74
N VAL A 65 18.03 4.72 4.80
CA VAL A 65 18.36 3.30 4.76
C VAL A 65 17.52 2.60 3.69
N ASP A 66 18.19 1.97 2.73
CA ASP A 66 17.58 1.00 1.82
C ASP A 66 17.51 -0.37 2.50
N ILE A 67 16.33 -0.76 2.94
CA ILE A 67 16.08 -2.05 3.60
C ILE A 67 16.42 -3.23 2.71
N LYS A 68 16.30 -3.09 1.37
CA LYS A 68 16.65 -4.16 0.43
C LYS A 68 18.14 -4.49 0.44
N LYS A 69 18.99 -3.50 0.71
CA LYS A 69 20.45 -3.63 0.77
C LYS A 69 20.97 -3.98 2.17
N ASP A 70 20.11 -3.91 3.19
CA ASP A 70 20.49 -4.23 4.57
C ASP A 70 20.83 -5.72 4.70
N LYS A 71 21.96 -6.01 5.31
CA LYS A 71 22.45 -7.37 5.57
C LYS A 71 22.30 -7.81 7.00
N ASP A 72 22.03 -6.88 7.90
CA ASP A 72 21.83 -7.17 9.33
C ASP A 72 20.36 -7.45 9.63
N LEU A 73 19.93 -8.64 9.24
CA LEU A 73 18.56 -9.09 9.34
C LEU A 73 18.39 -10.06 10.51
N ILE A 74 17.32 -9.88 11.26
CA ILE A 74 16.89 -10.79 12.33
C ILE A 74 15.67 -11.57 11.88
N ASN A 75 15.68 -12.87 12.13
CA ASN A 75 14.54 -13.74 11.86
C ASN A 75 13.56 -13.69 13.03
N VAL A 76 12.44 -13.00 12.83
CA VAL A 76 11.41 -12.77 13.87
C VAL A 76 10.30 -13.79 13.69
N ALA A 77 10.01 -14.54 14.75
CA ALA A 77 8.89 -15.47 14.78
C ALA A 77 7.56 -14.70 14.83
N VAL A 78 6.64 -15.03 13.93
CA VAL A 78 5.30 -14.46 13.90
C VAL A 78 4.39 -15.27 14.82
N ARG A 79 3.84 -14.63 15.84
CA ARG A 79 2.91 -15.29 16.77
C ARG A 79 1.49 -15.19 16.23
N GLY A 80 0.81 -16.35 16.20
CA GLY A 80 -0.58 -16.39 15.76
C GLY A 80 -0.76 -16.09 14.27
N TYR A 81 0.27 -16.39 13.47
CA TYR A 81 0.26 -16.18 12.03
C TYR A 81 -0.97 -16.79 11.35
N ARG A 82 -1.43 -16.12 10.31
CA ARG A 82 -2.61 -16.52 9.53
C ARG A 82 -2.25 -16.95 8.10
N SER A 83 -1.03 -16.65 7.68
CA SER A 83 -0.43 -17.13 6.42
C SER A 83 0.50 -18.31 6.70
N ASN A 84 1.18 -18.80 5.66
CA ASN A 84 2.24 -19.80 5.83
C ASN A 84 3.62 -19.18 6.17
N ILE A 85 3.66 -17.90 6.53
CA ILE A 85 4.87 -17.18 6.92
C ILE A 85 5.00 -17.25 8.44
N SER A 86 5.73 -18.23 8.94
CA SER A 86 5.96 -18.40 10.38
C SER A 86 7.05 -17.48 10.94
N HIS A 87 7.91 -16.96 10.07
CA HIS A 87 9.00 -16.06 10.42
C HIS A 87 9.17 -14.99 9.34
N VAL A 88 9.47 -13.76 9.77
CA VAL A 88 9.77 -12.62 8.89
C VAL A 88 11.20 -12.15 9.18
N LYS A 89 11.99 -11.97 8.13
CA LYS A 89 13.31 -11.31 8.25
C LYS A 89 13.14 -9.81 8.25
N LEU A 90 13.52 -9.18 9.33
CA LEU A 90 13.47 -7.74 9.52
C LEU A 90 14.85 -7.16 9.80
N PRO A 91 15.16 -5.95 9.32
CA PRO A 91 16.36 -5.23 9.72
C PRO A 91 16.45 -5.09 11.25
N ARG A 92 17.64 -5.34 11.80
CA ARG A 92 17.91 -5.10 13.23
C ARG A 92 17.55 -3.69 13.61
N LEU A 93 17.85 -2.71 12.77
CA LEU A 93 17.51 -1.30 12.92
C LEU A 93 16.05 -1.09 13.35
N LEU A 94 15.10 -1.79 12.74
CA LEU A 94 13.67 -1.64 13.07
C LEU A 94 13.34 -2.24 14.44
N LEU A 95 14.00 -3.34 14.81
CA LEU A 95 13.74 -4.03 16.08
C LEU A 95 14.39 -3.31 17.28
N GLU A 96 15.45 -2.53 17.04
CA GLU A 96 16.15 -1.74 18.06
C GLU A 96 15.64 -0.28 18.10
N ALA A 97 14.82 0.13 17.17
CA ALA A 97 14.18 1.44 17.19
C ALA A 97 13.29 1.57 18.44
N GLU A 98 13.47 2.66 19.19
CA GLU A 98 12.64 2.97 20.35
C GLU A 98 11.20 3.32 19.94
N HIS A 99 11.07 3.99 18.77
CA HIS A 99 9.79 4.34 18.18
C HIS A 99 9.81 4.16 16.65
N ILE A 100 8.71 3.66 16.12
CA ILE A 100 8.47 3.51 14.68
C ILE A 100 7.27 4.35 14.29
N ILE A 101 7.49 5.31 13.38
CA ILE A 101 6.45 6.14 12.79
C ILE A 101 6.19 5.63 11.38
N ASN A 102 4.98 5.17 11.11
CA ASN A 102 4.55 4.74 9.79
C ASN A 102 3.98 5.94 9.01
N LEU A 103 4.55 6.25 7.84
CA LEU A 103 4.16 7.39 7.00
C LEU A 103 3.55 6.92 5.67
N PRO A 104 2.34 6.36 5.67
CA PRO A 104 1.66 5.95 4.44
C PRO A 104 1.18 7.15 3.63
N ILE A 105 1.04 6.94 2.33
CA ILE A 105 0.22 7.80 1.46
C ILE A 105 -1.08 7.09 1.12
N LEU A 106 -2.18 7.86 1.05
CA LEU A 106 -3.47 7.34 0.64
C LEU A 106 -3.49 7.10 -0.86
N LYS A 107 -3.81 5.87 -1.29
CA LYS A 107 -3.96 5.56 -2.71
C LYS A 107 -4.90 4.40 -2.99
N ALA A 108 -5.51 4.41 -4.18
CA ALA A 108 -6.12 3.24 -4.76
C ALA A 108 -5.07 2.14 -4.97
N HIS A 109 -5.49 0.89 -5.01
CA HIS A 109 -4.55 -0.21 -5.24
C HIS A 109 -5.16 -1.30 -6.11
N ALA A 110 -4.41 -1.67 -7.15
CA ALA A 110 -4.80 -2.67 -8.14
C ALA A 110 -5.30 -4.00 -7.55
N SER A 111 -4.69 -4.45 -6.46
CA SER A 111 -4.99 -5.78 -5.93
C SER A 111 -5.72 -5.78 -4.59
N MET A 112 -5.92 -4.62 -3.97
CA MET A 112 -6.48 -4.54 -2.63
C MET A 112 -7.45 -3.36 -2.46
N VAL A 113 -7.93 -2.80 -3.57
CA VAL A 113 -8.84 -1.65 -3.61
C VAL A 113 -8.20 -0.38 -3.05
N PHE A 114 -7.66 -0.47 -1.84
CA PHE A 114 -7.13 0.62 -1.03
C PHE A 114 -5.72 0.30 -0.51
N SER A 115 -4.92 1.34 -0.32
CA SER A 115 -3.59 1.25 0.29
C SER A 115 -3.39 2.45 1.23
N GLY A 116 -3.21 2.14 2.50
CA GLY A 116 -2.96 3.08 3.57
C GLY A 116 -1.95 2.54 4.58
N ALA A 117 -2.20 2.76 5.87
CA ALA A 117 -1.29 2.41 6.96
C ALA A 117 -1.00 0.91 7.03
N LEU A 118 -2.07 0.08 6.99
CA LEU A 118 -1.92 -1.38 7.07
C LEU A 118 -1.02 -1.93 5.97
N LYS A 119 -1.18 -1.43 4.74
CA LYS A 119 -0.39 -1.95 3.62
C LYS A 119 1.00 -1.36 3.54
N ASN A 120 1.23 -0.16 4.07
CA ASN A 120 2.52 0.51 4.03
C ASN A 120 3.61 -0.27 4.77
N ILE A 121 3.25 -1.04 5.80
CA ILE A 121 4.19 -1.86 6.57
C ILE A 121 4.96 -2.88 5.70
N LYS A 122 4.48 -3.19 4.50
CA LYS A 122 5.25 -4.02 3.54
C LYS A 122 6.60 -3.42 3.20
N GLY A 123 6.77 -2.10 3.34
CA GLY A 123 8.04 -1.41 3.14
C GLY A 123 9.14 -1.76 4.14
N VAL A 124 8.86 -2.57 5.15
CA VAL A 124 9.89 -3.03 6.13
C VAL A 124 10.55 -4.37 5.76
N VAL A 125 10.14 -5.01 4.65
CA VAL A 125 10.66 -6.31 4.23
C VAL A 125 11.30 -6.28 2.85
N GLN A 126 12.28 -7.15 2.62
CA GLN A 126 13.01 -7.25 1.36
C GLN A 126 12.18 -7.93 0.25
N ASP A 127 12.59 -7.76 -1.01
CA ASP A 127 11.90 -8.26 -2.20
C ASP A 127 11.51 -9.74 -2.14
N GLN A 128 12.39 -10.59 -1.59
CA GLN A 128 12.11 -12.03 -1.48
C GLN A 128 10.89 -12.31 -0.61
N VAL A 129 10.74 -11.56 0.50
CA VAL A 129 9.56 -11.68 1.38
C VAL A 129 8.33 -11.10 0.70
N HIS A 130 8.46 -9.96 0.00
CA HIS A 130 7.37 -9.40 -0.80
C HIS A 130 6.81 -10.40 -1.81
N VAL A 131 7.69 -11.05 -2.59
CA VAL A 131 7.27 -12.08 -3.56
C VAL A 131 6.56 -13.24 -2.86
N GLN A 132 7.11 -13.72 -1.75
CA GLN A 132 6.49 -14.78 -0.96
C GLN A 132 5.08 -14.38 -0.46
N MET A 133 4.90 -13.14 0.01
CA MET A 133 3.58 -12.62 0.45
C MET A 133 2.56 -12.65 -0.69
N HIS A 134 2.97 -12.30 -1.92
CA HIS A 134 2.08 -12.32 -3.09
C HIS A 134 1.76 -13.74 -3.57
N GLN A 135 2.67 -14.70 -3.39
CA GLN A 135 2.45 -16.12 -3.75
C GLN A 135 1.51 -16.83 -2.78
N GLN A 136 1.31 -16.26 -1.61
CA GLN A 136 0.40 -16.77 -0.58
C GLN A 136 -0.85 -15.88 -0.47
N ASN A 137 -1.46 -15.83 0.68
CA ASN A 137 -2.52 -14.86 0.95
C ASN A 137 -1.92 -13.53 1.41
N LEU A 138 -1.88 -12.54 0.51
CA LEU A 138 -1.27 -11.24 0.77
C LEU A 138 -1.86 -10.55 2.01
N THR A 139 -3.18 -10.60 2.19
CA THR A 139 -3.87 -10.02 3.34
C THR A 139 -3.38 -10.61 4.65
N MET A 140 -3.35 -11.94 4.73
CA MET A 140 -2.89 -12.64 5.93
C MET A 140 -1.40 -12.35 6.20
N ALA A 141 -0.58 -12.38 5.15
CA ALA A 141 0.86 -12.13 5.26
C ALA A 141 1.18 -10.69 5.72
N MET A 142 0.36 -9.70 5.32
CA MET A 142 0.50 -8.34 5.86
C MET A 142 0.25 -8.28 7.36
N MET A 143 -0.77 -8.98 7.86
CA MET A 143 -1.05 -9.03 9.29
C MET A 143 0.10 -9.69 10.07
N ASP A 144 0.73 -10.70 9.48
CA ASP A 144 1.89 -11.36 10.06
C ASP A 144 3.10 -10.40 10.15
N VAL A 145 3.33 -9.56 9.14
CA VAL A 145 4.37 -8.52 9.18
C VAL A 145 4.05 -7.48 10.25
N TRP A 146 2.80 -7.04 10.39
CA TRP A 146 2.39 -6.13 11.46
C TRP A 146 2.66 -6.70 12.85
N TRP A 147 2.44 -7.98 13.06
CA TRP A 147 2.76 -8.62 14.34
C TRP A 147 4.27 -8.72 14.59
N ALA A 148 5.07 -8.81 13.56
CA ALA A 148 6.52 -8.86 13.66
C ALA A 148 7.14 -7.46 13.85
N CYS A 149 6.52 -6.41 13.29
CA CYS A 149 7.02 -5.03 13.33
C CYS A 149 5.86 -4.03 13.40
N ARG A 150 5.44 -3.65 14.61
CA ARG A 150 4.36 -2.68 14.82
C ARG A 150 4.90 -1.27 14.80
N ALA A 151 4.20 -0.38 14.11
CA ALA A 151 4.43 1.05 14.26
C ALA A 151 3.71 1.57 15.52
N ASP A 152 4.32 2.53 16.19
CA ASP A 152 3.74 3.18 17.38
C ASP A 152 2.69 4.20 16.99
N ILE A 153 2.89 4.89 15.87
CA ILE A 153 1.95 5.87 15.33
C ILE A 153 1.95 5.81 13.81
N ASN A 154 0.79 6.07 13.22
CA ASN A 154 0.60 6.17 11.79
C ASN A 154 0.22 7.59 11.44
N ILE A 155 0.95 8.24 10.54
CA ILE A 155 0.66 9.58 10.02
C ILE A 155 0.51 9.44 8.51
N MET A 156 -0.72 9.50 8.04
CA MET A 156 -1.07 9.34 6.63
C MET A 156 -1.01 10.67 5.91
N ASP A 157 -0.21 10.70 4.85
CA ASP A 157 -0.21 11.78 3.89
C ASP A 157 -1.45 11.68 2.99
N VAL A 158 -2.28 12.71 3.04
CA VAL A 158 -3.48 12.87 2.22
C VAL A 158 -3.51 14.27 1.57
N MET A 159 -2.34 14.94 1.45
CA MET A 159 -2.25 16.17 0.67
C MET A 159 -2.69 15.91 -0.77
N HIS A 160 -2.16 14.85 -1.35
CA HIS A 160 -2.63 14.26 -2.60
C HIS A 160 -2.91 12.78 -2.39
N ALA A 161 -3.95 12.27 -3.03
CA ALA A 161 -4.23 10.83 -3.06
C ALA A 161 -4.12 10.30 -4.49
N ALA A 162 -3.61 9.09 -4.64
CA ALA A 162 -3.48 8.47 -5.97
C ALA A 162 -4.72 7.65 -6.31
N SER A 163 -5.59 8.22 -7.13
CA SER A 163 -6.76 7.58 -7.72
C SER A 163 -6.39 6.68 -8.92
N GLY A 164 -7.34 5.96 -9.48
CA GLY A 164 -7.17 5.19 -10.72
C GLY A 164 -6.36 3.92 -10.55
N TYR A 165 -5.62 3.56 -11.60
CA TYR A 165 -4.80 2.33 -11.64
C TYR A 165 -3.47 2.49 -10.87
N SER A 166 -3.56 3.00 -9.65
CA SER A 166 -2.39 3.19 -8.78
C SER A 166 -1.80 1.84 -8.32
N PRO A 167 -0.48 1.74 -8.22
CA PRO A 167 0.55 2.77 -8.41
C PRO A 167 1.10 2.89 -9.85
N HIS A 168 0.58 2.14 -10.83
CA HIS A 168 1.16 2.07 -12.18
C HIS A 168 0.82 3.29 -13.04
N THR A 169 -0.46 3.66 -13.11
CA THR A 169 -0.95 4.85 -13.80
C THR A 169 -1.88 5.62 -12.87
N PRO A 170 -1.32 6.32 -11.87
CA PRO A 170 -2.11 7.06 -10.91
C PRO A 170 -2.73 8.30 -11.54
N VAL A 171 -3.90 8.68 -11.03
CA VAL A 171 -4.54 9.97 -11.27
C VAL A 171 -4.55 10.70 -9.94
N PRO A 172 -3.61 11.63 -9.69
CA PRO A 172 -3.57 12.38 -8.44
C PRO A 172 -4.84 13.21 -8.23
N ILE A 173 -5.34 13.22 -7.02
CA ILE A 173 -6.41 14.12 -6.58
C ILE A 173 -5.92 14.89 -5.36
N GLU A 174 -6.24 16.18 -5.32
CA GLU A 174 -5.92 17.06 -4.20
C GLU A 174 -6.97 16.92 -3.12
N VAL A 175 -6.54 16.64 -1.89
CA VAL A 175 -7.41 16.44 -0.72
C VAL A 175 -7.05 17.39 0.41
N ASP A 176 -5.77 17.78 0.50
CA ASP A 176 -5.24 18.81 1.41
C ASP A 176 -5.39 18.50 2.90
N CYS A 177 -5.22 17.26 3.30
CA CYS A 177 -5.22 16.94 4.72
C CYS A 177 -4.11 15.96 5.12
N ILE A 178 -3.86 15.87 6.41
CA ILE A 178 -3.02 14.85 7.05
C ILE A 178 -3.85 14.18 8.13
N MET A 179 -3.75 12.87 8.21
CA MET A 179 -4.47 12.06 9.19
C MET A 179 -3.48 11.33 10.10
N GLY A 180 -3.83 11.16 11.37
CA GLY A 180 -2.98 10.43 12.30
C GLY A 180 -3.79 9.53 13.24
N SER A 181 -3.23 8.36 13.59
CA SER A 181 -3.81 7.45 14.58
C SER A 181 -2.77 6.47 15.12
N TYR A 182 -2.95 6.04 16.35
CA TYR A 182 -2.25 4.89 16.91
C TYR A 182 -2.81 3.56 16.38
N ASP A 183 -4.09 3.56 15.96
CA ASP A 183 -4.79 2.42 15.37
C ASP A 183 -4.72 2.50 13.83
N PRO A 184 -3.96 1.61 13.16
CA PRO A 184 -3.82 1.62 11.69
C PRO A 184 -5.12 1.22 10.98
N VAL A 185 -5.97 0.40 11.63
CA VAL A 185 -7.23 -0.05 11.04
C VAL A 185 -8.26 1.09 11.06
N ALA A 186 -8.39 1.77 12.20
CA ALA A 186 -9.25 2.94 12.33
C ALA A 186 -8.84 4.05 11.36
N LEU A 187 -7.52 4.31 11.24
CA LEU A 187 -7.00 5.30 10.29
C LEU A 187 -7.39 4.97 8.85
N ASP A 188 -7.12 3.74 8.41
CA ASP A 188 -7.42 3.29 7.06
C ASP A 188 -8.93 3.30 6.77
N ARG A 189 -9.76 2.94 7.77
CA ARG A 189 -11.22 3.00 7.64
C ARG A 189 -11.72 4.43 7.40
N ILE A 190 -11.28 5.39 8.22
CA ILE A 190 -11.67 6.80 8.06
C ILE A 190 -11.13 7.38 6.74
N ALA A 191 -9.93 6.96 6.33
CA ALA A 191 -9.36 7.35 5.05
C ALA A 191 -10.20 6.84 3.85
N CYS A 192 -10.78 5.65 3.94
CA CYS A 192 -11.74 5.15 2.94
C CYS A 192 -12.99 6.03 2.87
N GLU A 193 -13.59 6.39 4.03
CA GLU A 193 -14.75 7.29 4.09
C GLU A 193 -14.43 8.66 3.46
N LEU A 194 -13.23 9.19 3.71
CA LEU A 194 -12.76 10.47 3.18
C LEU A 194 -12.73 10.51 1.64
N VAL A 195 -12.45 9.37 1.01
CA VAL A 195 -12.32 9.29 -0.46
C VAL A 195 -13.46 8.52 -1.13
N GLY A 196 -14.53 8.22 -0.39
CA GLY A 196 -15.74 7.59 -0.93
C GLY A 196 -15.58 6.13 -1.30
N ILE A 197 -14.65 5.42 -0.65
CA ILE A 197 -14.53 3.96 -0.70
C ILE A 197 -15.37 3.38 0.43
N ASP A 198 -16.21 2.39 0.13
CA ASP A 198 -16.90 1.63 1.17
C ASP A 198 -15.89 0.77 1.94
N PRO A 199 -15.66 1.03 3.24
CA PRO A 199 -14.71 0.25 4.03
C PRO A 199 -15.09 -1.23 4.15
N ASP A 200 -16.38 -1.55 4.11
CA ASP A 200 -16.85 -2.93 4.22
C ASP A 200 -16.54 -3.75 2.95
N GLY A 201 -16.26 -3.08 1.82
CA GLY A 201 -15.74 -3.67 0.59
C GLY A 201 -14.22 -3.90 0.59
N VAL A 202 -13.51 -3.55 1.66
CA VAL A 202 -12.06 -3.74 1.78
C VAL A 202 -11.76 -4.97 2.67
N ASP A 203 -11.62 -6.12 2.05
CA ASP A 203 -11.50 -7.43 2.74
C ASP A 203 -10.46 -7.47 3.86
N TYR A 204 -9.34 -6.78 3.72
CA TYR A 204 -8.29 -6.88 4.71
C TYR A 204 -8.58 -6.15 6.03
N PHE A 205 -9.57 -5.26 6.08
CA PHE A 205 -9.98 -4.62 7.34
C PHE A 205 -10.55 -5.64 8.34
N ARG A 206 -11.44 -6.51 7.86
CA ARG A 206 -11.97 -7.59 8.69
C ARG A 206 -10.85 -8.49 9.22
N VAL A 207 -9.91 -8.87 8.37
CA VAL A 207 -8.78 -9.73 8.77
C VAL A 207 -7.87 -9.01 9.78
N ALA A 208 -7.64 -7.70 9.61
CA ALA A 208 -6.84 -6.90 10.53
C ALA A 208 -7.50 -6.79 11.92
N GLN A 209 -8.82 -6.59 11.98
CA GLN A 209 -9.59 -6.59 13.23
C GLN A 209 -9.54 -7.95 13.92
N GLU A 210 -9.79 -9.04 13.18
CA GLU A 210 -9.68 -10.42 13.70
C GLU A 210 -8.26 -10.75 14.18
N ALA A 211 -7.24 -10.13 13.60
CA ALA A 211 -5.85 -10.22 14.05
C ALA A 211 -5.55 -9.34 15.28
N GLY A 212 -6.49 -8.53 15.74
CA GLY A 212 -6.31 -7.64 16.89
C GLY A 212 -5.39 -6.44 16.63
N LEU A 213 -5.33 -5.96 15.39
CA LEU A 213 -4.51 -4.81 15.01
C LEU A 213 -5.21 -3.46 15.21
N GLY A 214 -6.55 -3.46 15.33
CA GLY A 214 -7.35 -2.27 15.53
C GLY A 214 -8.84 -2.53 15.31
N THR A 215 -9.65 -1.45 15.24
CA THR A 215 -11.10 -1.54 15.09
C THR A 215 -11.57 -1.09 13.70
N THR A 216 -12.53 -1.83 13.14
CA THR A 216 -13.33 -1.42 11.98
C THR A 216 -14.69 -0.86 12.36
N ASN A 217 -15.07 -0.92 13.64
CA ASN A 217 -16.35 -0.41 14.09
C ASN A 217 -16.34 1.13 14.10
N ARG A 218 -17.16 1.74 13.26
CA ARG A 218 -17.21 3.21 13.13
C ARG A 218 -17.59 3.93 14.43
N ASP A 219 -18.43 3.30 15.24
CA ASP A 219 -18.91 3.89 16.50
C ASP A 219 -17.82 3.92 17.59
N ASP A 220 -16.77 3.11 17.44
CA ASP A 220 -15.62 3.08 18.36
C ASP A 220 -14.51 4.06 17.94
N ILE A 221 -14.70 4.80 16.82
CA ILE A 221 -13.69 5.72 16.27
C ILE A 221 -14.14 7.16 16.46
N GLU A 222 -13.45 7.88 17.33
CA GLU A 222 -13.59 9.32 17.47
C GLU A 222 -12.67 10.03 16.48
N VAL A 223 -13.22 10.94 15.67
CA VAL A 223 -12.46 11.80 14.76
C VAL A 223 -12.32 13.18 15.39
N LEU A 224 -11.07 13.57 15.64
CA LEU A 224 -10.71 14.88 16.16
C LEU A 224 -10.19 15.79 15.04
N GLY A 225 -10.43 17.08 15.12
CA GLY A 225 -10.04 18.07 14.10
C GLY A 225 -11.14 18.31 13.08
N ASP A 226 -10.75 18.36 11.80
CA ASP A 226 -11.70 18.65 10.72
C ASP A 226 -12.68 17.50 10.50
N LYS A 227 -13.89 17.81 10.07
CA LYS A 227 -14.88 16.78 9.79
C LYS A 227 -14.54 16.09 8.47
N VAL A 228 -14.68 14.78 8.43
CA VAL A 228 -14.46 13.97 7.20
C VAL A 228 -15.27 14.53 6.02
N ALA A 229 -16.50 14.98 6.26
CA ALA A 229 -17.37 15.54 5.21
C ALA A 229 -16.83 16.84 4.59
N ASP A 230 -16.09 17.64 5.36
CA ASP A 230 -15.53 18.92 4.88
C ASP A 230 -14.30 18.71 4.00
N CYS A 231 -13.57 17.60 4.21
CA CYS A 231 -12.37 17.20 3.46
C CYS A 231 -12.68 16.16 2.37
N TYR A 232 -13.93 15.73 2.23
CA TYR A 232 -14.32 14.65 1.31
C TYR A 232 -13.96 14.93 -0.15
N LYS A 233 -13.28 13.98 -0.78
CA LYS A 233 -12.96 13.96 -2.23
C LYS A 233 -13.17 12.57 -2.79
N LYS A 234 -14.09 12.42 -3.72
CA LYS A 234 -14.35 11.11 -4.33
C LYS A 234 -13.14 10.62 -5.14
N MET A 235 -12.62 9.48 -4.78
CA MET A 235 -11.58 8.77 -5.54
C MET A 235 -12.21 7.78 -6.52
N TRP A 236 -11.66 7.74 -7.73
CA TRP A 236 -12.01 6.68 -8.69
C TRP A 236 -11.14 5.45 -8.41
N VAL A 237 -11.80 4.31 -8.18
CA VAL A 237 -11.15 3.02 -7.91
C VAL A 237 -11.66 1.99 -8.93
N PRO A 238 -10.94 1.78 -10.04
CA PRO A 238 -11.41 0.95 -11.15
C PRO A 238 -11.50 -0.55 -10.82
N TYR A 239 -10.91 -0.98 -9.71
CA TYR A 239 -10.80 -2.40 -9.34
C TYR A 239 -11.97 -2.94 -8.49
N LEU A 240 -12.97 -2.11 -8.19
CA LEU A 240 -14.17 -2.54 -7.46
C LEU A 240 -15.12 -3.38 -8.33
N GLU A 241 -14.91 -3.37 -9.63
CA GLU A 241 -15.73 -4.10 -10.59
C GLU A 241 -15.12 -5.48 -10.90
N ASP A 242 -15.95 -6.53 -10.89
CA ASP A 242 -15.50 -7.86 -11.30
C ASP A 242 -15.03 -7.81 -12.77
N ILE A 243 -13.83 -8.28 -13.02
CA ILE A 243 -13.20 -8.27 -14.34
C ILE A 243 -14.07 -8.95 -15.42
N ARG A 244 -14.87 -9.96 -15.04
CA ARG A 244 -15.80 -10.65 -15.94
C ARG A 244 -16.96 -9.76 -16.38
N ASN A 245 -17.41 -8.86 -15.49
CA ASN A 245 -18.46 -7.90 -15.81
C ASN A 245 -17.98 -6.72 -16.66
N ARG A 246 -16.67 -6.49 -16.65
CA ARG A 246 -16.05 -5.38 -17.37
C ARG A 246 -15.98 -5.63 -18.88
N TRP A 247 -15.88 -6.89 -19.28
CA TRP A 247 -15.82 -7.31 -20.68
C TRP A 247 -16.78 -8.47 -20.91
N PRO A 248 -18.09 -8.19 -20.91
CA PRO A 248 -19.11 -9.22 -21.10
C PRO A 248 -19.07 -9.86 -22.49
N GLU A 249 -18.39 -9.20 -23.44
CA GLU A 249 -18.17 -9.67 -24.79
C GLU A 249 -17.12 -10.79 -24.91
N TYR A 250 -16.30 -11.00 -23.84
CA TYR A 250 -15.23 -12.01 -23.86
C TYR A 250 -15.48 -13.11 -22.83
N GLU A 251 -15.01 -14.30 -23.16
CA GLU A 251 -14.93 -15.39 -22.21
C GLU A 251 -13.70 -15.17 -21.31
N VAL A 252 -13.91 -14.85 -20.03
CA VAL A 252 -12.84 -14.52 -19.08
C VAL A 252 -12.68 -15.61 -18.03
N HIS A 253 -11.54 -16.28 -18.03
CA HIS A 253 -11.12 -17.27 -17.05
C HIS A 253 -10.08 -16.66 -16.12
N CYS A 254 -10.46 -16.33 -14.89
CA CYS A 254 -9.58 -15.71 -13.91
C CYS A 254 -9.58 -16.44 -12.55
N GLU A 255 -10.12 -17.62 -12.48
CA GLU A 255 -10.11 -18.49 -11.30
C GLU A 255 -8.68 -18.84 -10.90
N GLY A 256 -8.30 -18.48 -9.68
CA GLY A 256 -6.93 -18.63 -9.20
C GLY A 256 -5.95 -17.54 -9.62
N ALA A 257 -6.40 -16.53 -10.36
CA ALA A 257 -5.65 -15.29 -10.52
C ALA A 257 -5.69 -14.50 -9.21
N CYS A 258 -4.53 -14.07 -8.74
CA CYS A 258 -4.51 -13.09 -7.65
C CYS A 258 -5.00 -11.73 -8.18
N SER A 259 -5.47 -10.87 -7.27
CA SER A 259 -5.96 -9.54 -7.60
C SER A 259 -4.94 -8.68 -8.37
N SER A 260 -3.64 -8.87 -8.17
CA SER A 260 -2.61 -8.21 -8.98
C SER A 260 -2.62 -8.67 -10.44
N CYS A 261 -2.80 -9.98 -10.68
CA CYS A 261 -2.92 -10.51 -12.05
C CYS A 261 -4.16 -9.97 -12.74
N GLN A 262 -5.30 -9.93 -12.05
CA GLN A 262 -6.55 -9.38 -12.58
C GLN A 262 -6.42 -7.89 -12.91
N ALA A 263 -5.80 -7.11 -12.03
CA ALA A 263 -5.58 -5.69 -12.23
C ALA A 263 -4.64 -5.39 -13.42
N LEU A 264 -3.53 -6.14 -13.53
CA LEU A 264 -2.62 -6.00 -14.67
C LEU A 264 -3.30 -6.42 -15.98
N LEU A 265 -4.11 -7.47 -15.94
CA LEU A 265 -4.91 -7.87 -17.09
C LEU A 265 -5.85 -6.74 -17.52
N THR A 266 -6.62 -6.16 -16.56
CA THR A 266 -7.51 -5.03 -16.82
C THR A 266 -6.78 -3.87 -17.50
N LEU A 267 -5.65 -3.44 -16.92
CA LEU A 267 -4.86 -2.33 -17.45
C LEU A 267 -4.36 -2.63 -18.89
N ASN A 268 -3.85 -3.84 -19.11
CA ASN A 268 -3.34 -4.22 -20.43
C ASN A 268 -4.48 -4.32 -21.46
N MET A 269 -5.60 -4.92 -21.11
CA MET A 269 -6.76 -5.02 -21.99
C MET A 269 -7.27 -3.64 -22.40
N GLU A 270 -7.46 -2.72 -21.44
CA GLU A 270 -7.88 -1.36 -21.76
C GLU A 270 -6.87 -0.62 -22.65
N THR A 271 -5.58 -0.79 -22.37
CA THR A 271 -4.53 -0.18 -23.17
C THR A 271 -4.55 -0.72 -24.60
N LEU A 272 -4.61 -2.03 -24.78
CA LEU A 272 -4.63 -2.67 -26.10
C LEU A 272 -5.86 -2.30 -26.91
N LYS A 273 -7.04 -2.18 -26.25
CA LYS A 273 -8.26 -1.69 -26.88
C LYS A 273 -8.11 -0.23 -27.33
N ALA A 274 -7.57 0.62 -26.45
CA ALA A 274 -7.37 2.04 -26.75
C ALA A 274 -6.42 2.31 -27.92
N ILE A 275 -5.42 1.44 -28.13
CA ILE A 275 -4.49 1.54 -29.28
C ILE A 275 -4.92 0.71 -30.50
N GLY A 276 -6.12 0.14 -30.47
CA GLY A 276 -6.73 -0.53 -31.62
C GLY A 276 -6.14 -1.91 -31.95
N VAL A 277 -5.57 -2.62 -30.98
CA VAL A 277 -5.08 -3.99 -31.18
C VAL A 277 -6.24 -4.97 -31.28
N TYR A 278 -7.33 -4.70 -30.55
CA TYR A 278 -8.59 -5.43 -30.66
C TYR A 278 -9.78 -4.47 -30.47
N ASP A 279 -10.98 -4.93 -30.84
CA ASP A 279 -12.25 -4.24 -30.65
C ASP A 279 -13.31 -5.19 -30.09
N ASP A 280 -14.54 -4.71 -29.89
CA ASP A 280 -15.65 -5.47 -29.31
C ASP A 280 -16.13 -6.64 -30.21
N ASN A 281 -15.65 -6.74 -31.44
CA ASN A 281 -15.96 -7.83 -32.38
C ASN A 281 -14.82 -8.87 -32.47
N THR A 282 -13.74 -8.68 -31.70
CA THR A 282 -12.62 -9.61 -31.68
C THR A 282 -13.02 -10.86 -30.88
N ASP A 283 -13.03 -12.00 -31.51
CA ASP A 283 -13.28 -13.28 -30.84
C ASP A 283 -12.05 -13.66 -30.01
N MET A 284 -12.17 -13.61 -28.68
CA MET A 284 -11.04 -13.75 -27.78
C MET A 284 -11.44 -14.42 -26.46
N VAL A 285 -10.61 -15.35 -26.04
CA VAL A 285 -10.65 -15.95 -24.69
C VAL A 285 -9.54 -15.34 -23.84
N VAL A 286 -9.91 -14.80 -22.70
CA VAL A 286 -8.99 -14.14 -21.78
C VAL A 286 -8.69 -15.06 -20.59
N VAL A 287 -7.44 -15.44 -20.40
CA VAL A 287 -7.00 -16.32 -19.32
C VAL A 287 -6.01 -15.60 -18.42
N ALA A 288 -6.28 -15.53 -17.13
CA ALA A 288 -5.40 -14.96 -16.14
C ALA A 288 -5.13 -15.91 -14.97
N GLY A 289 -3.86 -15.97 -14.54
CA GLY A 289 -3.41 -16.74 -13.38
C GLY A 289 -2.86 -18.12 -13.74
N GLY A 290 -1.92 -18.60 -12.91
CA GLY A 290 -1.17 -19.82 -13.16
C GLY A 290 -1.83 -21.13 -12.75
N ARG A 291 -3.10 -21.09 -12.33
CA ARG A 291 -3.86 -22.27 -11.86
C ARG A 291 -5.10 -22.57 -12.69
N ASN A 292 -5.31 -21.85 -13.76
CA ASN A 292 -6.41 -22.14 -14.65
C ASN A 292 -6.12 -23.42 -15.44
N THR A 293 -6.99 -24.41 -15.29
CA THR A 293 -7.01 -25.61 -16.12
C THR A 293 -8.05 -25.37 -17.21
N LEU A 294 -7.62 -24.78 -18.31
CA LEU A 294 -8.41 -24.90 -19.55
C LEU A 294 -8.30 -26.34 -20.00
N SER A 295 -9.44 -27.01 -20.17
CA SER A 295 -9.48 -28.30 -20.86
C SER A 295 -8.98 -28.09 -22.30
N PRO A 296 -8.14 -28.95 -22.84
CA PRO A 296 -7.67 -28.79 -24.22
C PRO A 296 -8.69 -29.18 -25.29
N ASP A 297 -9.98 -29.22 -24.97
CA ASP A 297 -11.06 -29.55 -25.93
C ASP A 297 -11.55 -28.33 -26.72
#